data_f3945fba106959804dc34435c970b785
#
_entry.id   f3945fba106959804dc34435c970b785
#
_cell.length_a   1.000
_cell.length_b   1.000
_cell.length_c   1.000
_cell.angle_alpha   90.00
_cell.angle_beta   90.00
_cell.angle_gamma   90.00
#
_symmetry.space_group_name_H-M   'P 1'
#
loop_
_entity.id
_entity.type
_entity.pdbx_description
1 polymer ?
#
loop_
_entity_poly.entity_id
_entity_poly.type
_entity_poly.pdbx_seq_one_letter_code
_entity_poly.pdbx_strand_id
1 'polypeptide(L)'
;MASASVENRVAGPVGPSERFVVLDVLRGLALLGIALANFPEFSLYSFLPPEAAEALPTAGFDRVVRYLQYLFVDGKFYTIFSLLFGVGFSIILANAARRGVDGFRIFYRRMAVLLLIGLLHLMFLWSGDILVLYALLGMLLPLFRNVSNRGLLIWAFGLLSLPVAVDFFVEYSGFSPSAPFVELQWRCCDRYGITESNFAFWLRDATHYGQTFEFLIQGAWVRVQEFIDGNRYFRVMGLFLLGFYIGRNRLYADLAGRRRELERLARLGFVFGLPLSCLYAWSALHGRPWGTGLHSVLYLVSVFPLGFAYVAGASLCCMRHPQWKIFRYFAAPGRMALTNYIGQSVFGMGLFYGIGLGFGAEVGLVWVVLIAAGVWVVQSLFSRLWLACCRFGPLEWLWRMLTYGKVFGLLKNGADGATDR
;
A
#
# COMPACT_ATOMS: atom_id res chain seq x y z
N MET A 1 54.14 -10.87 -7.09
CA MET A 1 53.08 -11.37 -6.21
C MET A 1 52.35 -10.16 -5.63
N ALA A 2 51.26 -9.72 -6.25
CA ALA A 2 50.44 -8.61 -5.77
C ALA A 2 49.34 -9.19 -4.88
N SER A 3 49.37 -8.91 -3.57
CA SER A 3 48.33 -9.25 -2.63
C SER A 3 47.15 -8.33 -2.95
N ALA A 4 46.17 -8.82 -3.70
CA ALA A 4 44.87 -8.17 -3.80
C ALA A 4 44.23 -8.15 -2.42
N SER A 5 44.14 -6.97 -1.84
CA SER A 5 43.40 -6.70 -0.61
C SER A 5 41.95 -7.18 -0.82
N VAL A 6 41.54 -8.15 -0.03
CA VAL A 6 40.11 -8.53 0.10
C VAL A 6 39.44 -7.35 0.77
N GLU A 7 39.04 -6.36 -0.05
CA GLU A 7 38.09 -5.33 0.39
C GLU A 7 36.88 -6.02 0.95
N ASN A 8 36.63 -5.84 2.24
CA ASN A 8 35.44 -6.29 2.96
C ASN A 8 34.18 -5.86 2.18
N ARG A 9 33.63 -6.77 1.37
CA ARG A 9 32.41 -6.53 0.54
C ARG A 9 31.22 -6.37 1.47
N VAL A 10 30.99 -5.14 1.89
CA VAL A 10 29.98 -4.78 2.88
C VAL A 10 28.61 -4.69 2.19
N ALA A 11 27.63 -5.44 2.72
CA ALA A 11 26.25 -5.25 2.35
C ALA A 11 25.80 -3.80 2.66
N GLY A 12 25.19 -3.14 1.69
CA GLY A 12 24.74 -1.75 1.83
C GLY A 12 23.58 -1.40 0.89
N PRO A 13 22.94 -0.25 1.09
CA PRO A 13 21.82 0.20 0.27
C PRO A 13 22.24 0.49 -1.19
N VAL A 14 21.23 0.53 -2.09
CA VAL A 14 21.38 0.92 -3.49
C VAL A 14 21.92 2.35 -3.59
N GLY A 15 22.97 2.55 -4.39
CA GLY A 15 23.58 3.87 -4.61
C GLY A 15 22.69 4.79 -5.46
N PRO A 16 22.95 6.12 -5.46
CA PRO A 16 22.17 7.08 -6.25
C PRO A 16 22.15 6.78 -7.77
N SER A 17 23.28 6.33 -8.33
CA SER A 17 23.45 5.98 -9.74
C SER A 17 22.68 4.72 -10.18
N GLU A 18 22.21 3.91 -9.24
CA GLU A 18 21.47 2.68 -9.51
C GLU A 18 19.95 2.85 -9.37
N ARG A 19 19.46 4.07 -9.17
CA ARG A 19 18.04 4.37 -8.93
C ARG A 19 17.27 4.61 -10.20
N PHE A 20 16.08 4.04 -10.27
CA PHE A 20 15.12 4.27 -11.34
C PHE A 20 14.03 5.22 -10.83
N VAL A 21 14.06 6.48 -11.29
CA VAL A 21 13.12 7.55 -10.88
C VAL A 21 11.66 7.12 -11.05
N VAL A 22 11.35 6.36 -12.11
CA VAL A 22 10.00 5.86 -12.37
C VAL A 22 9.45 5.02 -11.22
N LEU A 23 10.27 4.18 -10.57
CA LEU A 23 9.83 3.36 -9.44
C LEU A 23 9.49 4.22 -8.22
N ASP A 24 10.23 5.30 -7.99
CA ASP A 24 9.97 6.23 -6.91
C ASP A 24 8.72 7.09 -7.19
N VAL A 25 8.53 7.52 -8.45
CA VAL A 25 7.29 8.21 -8.88
C VAL A 25 6.07 7.31 -8.68
N LEU A 26 6.14 6.04 -9.09
CA LEU A 26 5.05 5.08 -8.93
C LEU A 26 4.72 4.81 -7.44
N ARG A 27 5.74 4.76 -6.56
CA ARG A 27 5.51 4.65 -5.11
C ARG A 27 4.81 5.90 -4.54
N GLY A 28 5.24 7.08 -4.97
CA GLY A 28 4.61 8.34 -4.55
C GLY A 28 3.17 8.49 -5.04
N LEU A 29 2.90 8.03 -6.28
CA LEU A 29 1.54 7.94 -6.82
C LEU A 29 0.69 6.96 -6.02
N ALA A 30 1.25 5.79 -5.71
CA ALA A 30 0.55 4.79 -4.89
C ALA A 30 0.23 5.32 -3.49
N LEU A 31 1.14 6.09 -2.85
CA LEU A 31 0.89 6.73 -1.56
C LEU A 31 -0.25 7.74 -1.57
N LEU A 32 -0.41 8.52 -2.66
CA LEU A 32 -1.56 9.40 -2.82
C LEU A 32 -2.86 8.58 -2.84
N GLY A 33 -2.93 7.56 -3.68
CA GLY A 33 -4.12 6.72 -3.76
C GLY A 33 -4.41 5.95 -2.48
N ILE A 34 -3.36 5.52 -1.74
CA ILE A 34 -3.50 4.89 -0.42
C ILE A 34 -4.06 5.90 0.59
N ALA A 35 -3.61 7.16 0.59
CA ALA A 35 -4.21 8.20 1.43
C ALA A 35 -5.69 8.37 1.13
N LEU A 36 -6.06 8.52 -0.16
CA LEU A 36 -7.45 8.66 -0.58
C LEU A 36 -8.32 7.45 -0.19
N ALA A 37 -7.75 6.23 -0.13
CA ALA A 37 -8.45 5.02 0.30
C ALA A 37 -8.62 4.92 1.82
N ASN A 38 -7.60 5.34 2.61
CA ASN A 38 -7.55 5.10 4.04
C ASN A 38 -8.18 6.23 4.87
N PHE A 39 -8.18 7.47 4.37
CA PHE A 39 -8.72 8.61 5.12
C PHE A 39 -10.21 8.49 5.47
N PRO A 40 -11.08 7.84 4.69
CA PRO A 40 -12.44 7.55 5.13
C PRO A 40 -12.54 6.69 6.39
N GLU A 41 -11.56 5.80 6.66
CA GLU A 41 -11.47 5.07 7.94
C GLU A 41 -10.91 5.96 9.04
N PHE A 42 -9.83 6.74 8.79
CA PHE A 42 -9.30 7.68 9.78
C PHE A 42 -10.33 8.70 10.24
N SER A 43 -11.14 9.21 9.30
CA SER A 43 -12.21 10.17 9.60
C SER A 43 -13.43 9.55 10.26
N LEU A 44 -13.46 8.24 10.45
CA LEU A 44 -14.57 7.46 10.96
C LEU A 44 -15.82 7.47 10.03
N TYR A 45 -15.74 8.17 8.89
CA TYR A 45 -16.83 8.22 7.91
C TYR A 45 -17.27 6.82 7.44
N SER A 46 -16.30 5.90 7.30
CA SER A 46 -16.58 4.51 6.87
C SER A 46 -17.36 3.69 7.92
N PHE A 47 -17.41 4.14 9.16
CA PHE A 47 -18.11 3.48 10.28
C PHE A 47 -19.46 4.10 10.57
N LEU A 48 -19.80 5.25 9.95
CA LEU A 48 -21.08 5.92 10.19
C LEU A 48 -22.25 5.04 9.75
N PRO A 49 -23.29 4.94 10.58
CA PRO A 49 -24.58 4.40 10.14
C PRO A 49 -25.11 5.22 8.95
N PRO A 50 -25.91 4.60 8.04
CA PRO A 50 -26.43 5.30 6.86
C PRO A 50 -27.16 6.61 7.21
N GLU A 51 -27.97 6.62 8.28
CA GLU A 51 -28.73 7.77 8.71
C GLU A 51 -27.83 8.94 9.16
N ALA A 52 -26.73 8.63 9.86
CA ALA A 52 -25.77 9.64 10.29
C ALA A 52 -24.97 10.19 9.10
N ALA A 53 -24.60 9.33 8.15
CA ALA A 53 -23.91 9.76 6.92
C ALA A 53 -24.82 10.64 6.05
N GLU A 54 -26.11 10.33 5.96
CA GLU A 54 -27.12 11.13 5.21
C GLU A 54 -27.44 12.46 5.89
N ALA A 55 -27.27 12.56 7.19
CA ALA A 55 -27.46 13.81 7.94
C ALA A 55 -26.32 14.82 7.72
N LEU A 56 -25.19 14.41 7.18
CA LEU A 56 -24.07 15.31 6.90
C LEU A 56 -24.43 16.33 5.79
N PRO A 57 -23.98 17.60 5.90
CA PRO A 57 -24.30 18.65 4.92
C PRO A 57 -23.86 18.33 3.48
N THR A 58 -22.89 17.46 3.32
CA THR A 58 -22.31 17.08 2.01
C THR A 58 -22.82 15.74 1.47
N ALA A 59 -23.80 15.09 2.12
CA ALA A 59 -24.26 13.74 1.82
C ALA A 59 -24.54 13.47 0.32
N GLY A 60 -25.14 14.44 -0.38
CA GLY A 60 -25.40 14.33 -1.82
C GLY A 60 -24.10 14.21 -2.65
N PHE A 61 -23.09 15.01 -2.32
CA PHE A 61 -21.79 14.96 -2.97
C PHE A 61 -20.96 13.76 -2.50
N ASP A 62 -21.10 13.36 -1.24
CA ASP A 62 -20.38 12.23 -0.63
C ASP A 62 -20.69 10.93 -1.36
N ARG A 63 -21.93 10.72 -1.80
CA ARG A 63 -22.31 9.56 -2.64
C ARG A 63 -21.54 9.52 -3.96
N VAL A 64 -21.39 10.68 -4.62
CA VAL A 64 -20.61 10.80 -5.87
C VAL A 64 -19.13 10.53 -5.59
N VAL A 65 -18.57 11.13 -4.54
CA VAL A 65 -17.16 10.90 -4.15
C VAL A 65 -16.91 9.44 -3.82
N ARG A 66 -17.82 8.77 -3.10
CA ARG A 66 -17.71 7.35 -2.79
C ARG A 66 -17.72 6.50 -4.07
N TYR A 67 -18.58 6.82 -5.04
CA TYR A 67 -18.57 6.16 -6.35
C TYR A 67 -17.21 6.33 -7.06
N LEU A 68 -16.69 7.56 -7.09
CA LEU A 68 -15.39 7.87 -7.70
C LEU A 68 -14.21 7.16 -6.98
N GLN A 69 -14.29 6.99 -5.65
CA GLN A 69 -13.31 6.21 -4.90
C GLN A 69 -13.32 4.73 -5.34
N TYR A 70 -14.48 4.09 -5.45
CA TYR A 70 -14.55 2.72 -5.97
C TYR A 70 -14.08 2.65 -7.42
N LEU A 71 -14.43 3.63 -8.25
CA LEU A 71 -14.08 3.67 -9.66
C LEU A 71 -12.57 3.84 -9.89
N PHE A 72 -11.92 4.78 -9.21
CA PHE A 72 -10.55 5.19 -9.52
C PHE A 72 -9.52 4.78 -8.47
N VAL A 73 -9.91 4.52 -7.22
CA VAL A 73 -8.97 4.38 -6.10
C VAL A 73 -8.96 2.96 -5.56
N ASP A 74 -10.11 2.41 -5.20
CA ASP A 74 -10.20 1.13 -4.50
C ASP A 74 -9.48 0.01 -5.26
N GLY A 75 -8.58 -0.67 -4.58
CA GLY A 75 -7.80 -1.78 -5.12
C GLY A 75 -6.68 -1.41 -6.09
N LYS A 76 -6.73 -0.27 -6.80
CA LYS A 76 -5.77 0.08 -7.87
C LYS A 76 -4.41 0.46 -7.31
N PHE A 77 -4.36 1.23 -6.23
CA PHE A 77 -3.12 1.75 -5.69
C PHE A 77 -2.36 0.76 -4.82
N TYR A 78 -3.04 -0.09 -4.05
CA TYR A 78 -2.35 -1.17 -3.39
C TYR A 78 -1.81 -2.21 -4.41
N THR A 79 -2.47 -2.37 -5.57
CA THR A 79 -1.95 -3.16 -6.69
C THR A 79 -0.59 -2.66 -7.13
N ILE A 80 -0.46 -1.33 -7.35
CA ILE A 80 0.82 -0.70 -7.70
C ILE A 80 1.86 -0.95 -6.61
N PHE A 81 1.49 -0.74 -5.34
CA PHE A 81 2.43 -0.88 -4.22
C PHE A 81 2.91 -2.32 -4.04
N SER A 82 2.00 -3.30 -4.21
CA SER A 82 2.32 -4.73 -4.17
C SER A 82 3.25 -5.15 -5.30
N LEU A 83 3.01 -4.68 -6.53
CA LEU A 83 3.94 -4.92 -7.64
C LEU A 83 5.34 -4.39 -7.35
N LEU A 84 5.43 -3.15 -6.85
CA LEU A 84 6.69 -2.50 -6.53
C LEU A 84 7.44 -3.19 -5.38
N PHE A 85 6.71 -3.86 -4.46
CA PHE A 85 7.33 -4.69 -3.43
C PHE A 85 8.02 -5.91 -4.03
N GLY A 86 7.37 -6.64 -4.95
CA GLY A 86 7.97 -7.76 -5.67
C GLY A 86 9.18 -7.34 -6.53
N VAL A 87 9.10 -6.18 -7.20
CA VAL A 87 10.26 -5.57 -7.90
C VAL A 87 11.39 -5.31 -6.92
N GLY A 88 11.08 -4.74 -5.75
CA GLY A 88 12.05 -4.47 -4.69
C GLY A 88 12.77 -5.72 -4.19
N PHE A 89 12.07 -6.84 -4.07
CA PHE A 89 12.65 -8.14 -3.72
C PHE A 89 13.72 -8.56 -4.73
N SER A 90 13.42 -8.49 -6.04
CA SER A 90 14.39 -8.86 -7.07
C SER A 90 15.63 -7.94 -7.07
N ILE A 91 15.44 -6.63 -6.83
CA ILE A 91 16.54 -5.66 -6.75
C ILE A 91 17.45 -5.98 -5.56
N ILE A 92 16.89 -6.36 -4.41
CA ILE A 92 17.67 -6.76 -3.24
C ILE A 92 18.53 -7.98 -3.56
N LEU A 93 17.94 -9.03 -4.16
CA LEU A 93 18.68 -10.24 -4.54
C LEU A 93 19.78 -9.96 -5.56
N ALA A 94 19.48 -9.19 -6.60
CA ALA A 94 20.46 -8.85 -7.65
C ALA A 94 21.63 -8.03 -7.07
N ASN A 95 21.37 -7.09 -6.16
CA ASN A 95 22.39 -6.29 -5.51
C ASN A 95 23.25 -7.11 -4.54
N ALA A 96 22.64 -8.03 -3.81
CA ALA A 96 23.35 -8.92 -2.91
C ALA A 96 24.28 -9.87 -3.70
N ALA A 97 23.79 -10.45 -4.80
CA ALA A 97 24.58 -11.30 -5.67
C ALA A 97 25.79 -10.57 -6.27
N ARG A 98 25.61 -9.33 -6.74
CA ARG A 98 26.72 -8.49 -7.26
C ARG A 98 27.79 -8.20 -6.20
N ARG A 99 27.40 -8.12 -4.93
CA ARG A 99 28.31 -7.86 -3.80
C ARG A 99 28.85 -9.12 -3.15
N GLY A 100 28.43 -10.30 -3.58
CA GLY A 100 28.86 -11.60 -3.04
C GLY A 100 28.38 -11.82 -1.59
N VAL A 101 27.21 -11.25 -1.21
CA VAL A 101 26.62 -11.41 0.12
C VAL A 101 25.32 -12.19 0.06
N ASP A 102 24.92 -12.81 1.19
CA ASP A 102 23.67 -13.56 1.26
C ASP A 102 22.44 -12.61 1.23
N GLY A 103 21.83 -12.53 0.04
CA GLY A 103 20.65 -11.72 -0.18
C GLY A 103 19.42 -12.19 0.58
N PHE A 104 19.31 -13.51 0.87
CA PHE A 104 18.16 -14.05 1.60
C PHE A 104 18.20 -13.66 3.07
N ARG A 105 19.37 -13.78 3.70
CA ARG A 105 19.54 -13.34 5.09
C ARG A 105 19.21 -11.87 5.27
N ILE A 106 19.65 -11.01 4.35
CA ILE A 106 19.33 -9.58 4.35
C ILE A 106 17.81 -9.39 4.17
N PHE A 107 17.20 -10.11 3.24
CA PHE A 107 15.77 -9.99 2.94
C PHE A 107 14.91 -10.46 4.13
N TYR A 108 15.20 -11.61 4.74
CA TYR A 108 14.47 -12.09 5.91
C TYR A 108 14.58 -11.14 7.10
N ARG A 109 15.78 -10.60 7.38
CA ARG A 109 15.93 -9.56 8.41
C ARG A 109 15.10 -8.32 8.09
N ARG A 110 15.08 -7.92 6.82
CA ARG A 110 14.26 -6.80 6.36
C ARG A 110 12.77 -7.05 6.58
N MET A 111 12.28 -8.27 6.33
CA MET A 111 10.88 -8.65 6.56
C MET A 111 10.56 -8.75 8.06
N ALA A 112 11.47 -9.29 8.87
CA ALA A 112 11.28 -9.35 10.32
C ALA A 112 11.16 -7.95 10.94
N VAL A 113 12.01 -7.01 10.54
CA VAL A 113 11.91 -5.61 10.98
C VAL A 113 10.62 -4.96 10.47
N LEU A 114 10.21 -5.23 9.22
CA LEU A 114 8.94 -4.73 8.67
C LEU A 114 7.75 -5.29 9.44
N LEU A 115 7.78 -6.57 9.81
CA LEU A 115 6.76 -7.20 10.65
C LEU A 115 6.66 -6.52 12.01
N LEU A 116 7.79 -6.26 12.66
CA LEU A 116 7.81 -5.53 13.93
C LEU A 116 7.19 -4.12 13.78
N ILE A 117 7.61 -3.38 12.75
CA ILE A 117 7.05 -2.04 12.47
C ILE A 117 5.54 -2.14 12.21
N GLY A 118 5.10 -3.12 11.41
CA GLY A 118 3.69 -3.34 11.11
C GLY A 118 2.87 -3.72 12.35
N LEU A 119 3.39 -4.58 13.23
CA LEU A 119 2.74 -4.92 14.50
C LEU A 119 2.61 -3.70 15.42
N LEU A 120 3.66 -2.89 15.54
CA LEU A 120 3.61 -1.65 16.30
C LEU A 120 2.61 -0.66 15.69
N HIS A 121 2.57 -0.53 14.36
CA HIS A 121 1.61 0.33 13.67
C HIS A 121 0.18 -0.16 13.86
N LEU A 122 -0.09 -1.46 13.67
CA LEU A 122 -1.39 -2.09 13.86
C LEU A 122 -1.94 -1.88 15.29
N MET A 123 -1.08 -2.09 16.30
CA MET A 123 -1.51 -2.10 17.70
C MET A 123 -1.51 -0.73 18.35
N PHE A 124 -0.72 0.24 17.85
CA PHE A 124 -0.54 1.52 18.54
C PHE A 124 -0.91 2.75 17.71
N LEU A 125 -1.15 2.62 16.41
CA LEU A 125 -1.50 3.76 15.57
C LEU A 125 -2.82 3.55 14.83
N TRP A 126 -2.93 2.43 14.07
CA TRP A 126 -4.10 2.22 13.22
C TRP A 126 -4.28 0.76 12.84
N SER A 127 -5.47 0.24 13.11
CA SER A 127 -5.84 -1.15 12.79
C SER A 127 -5.86 -1.45 11.29
N GLY A 128 -5.98 -0.44 10.42
CA GLY A 128 -5.97 -0.58 8.96
C GLY A 128 -4.60 -0.94 8.34
N ASP A 129 -3.67 -1.55 9.11
CA ASP A 129 -2.31 -1.89 8.68
C ASP A 129 -2.27 -2.92 7.53
N ILE A 130 -1.35 -2.72 6.59
CA ILE A 130 -1.01 -3.68 5.53
C ILE A 130 0.43 -4.20 5.62
N LEU A 131 1.27 -3.57 6.47
CA LEU A 131 2.69 -3.92 6.57
C LEU A 131 2.88 -5.31 7.15
N VAL A 132 2.03 -5.72 8.10
CA VAL A 132 2.01 -7.08 8.66
C VAL A 132 1.81 -8.10 7.56
N LEU A 133 0.77 -7.93 6.74
CA LEU A 133 0.49 -8.83 5.61
C LEU A 133 1.65 -8.86 4.61
N TYR A 134 2.21 -7.69 4.28
CA TYR A 134 3.35 -7.58 3.36
C TYR A 134 4.60 -8.26 3.89
N ALA A 135 4.87 -8.16 5.19
CA ALA A 135 6.01 -8.82 5.80
C ALA A 135 5.84 -10.34 5.80
N LEU A 136 4.67 -10.85 6.21
CA LEU A 136 4.39 -12.29 6.24
C LEU A 136 4.44 -12.91 4.84
N LEU A 137 3.76 -12.33 3.86
CA LEU A 137 3.80 -12.81 2.48
C LEU A 137 5.16 -12.58 1.83
N GLY A 138 5.85 -11.50 2.19
CA GLY A 138 7.22 -11.24 1.77
C GLY A 138 8.17 -12.37 2.18
N MET A 139 8.01 -12.94 3.39
CA MET A 139 8.81 -14.07 3.84
C MET A 139 8.62 -15.33 2.98
N LEU A 140 7.53 -15.44 2.23
CA LEU A 140 7.28 -16.55 1.31
C LEU A 140 7.91 -16.36 -0.08
N LEU A 141 8.26 -15.11 -0.47
CA LEU A 141 8.85 -14.83 -1.79
C LEU A 141 10.12 -15.63 -2.12
N PRO A 142 11.05 -15.87 -1.17
CA PRO A 142 12.24 -16.67 -1.42
C PRO A 142 11.95 -18.11 -1.89
N LEU A 143 10.79 -18.68 -1.58
CA LEU A 143 10.38 -20.00 -2.06
C LEU A 143 10.26 -20.05 -3.59
N PHE A 144 9.94 -18.91 -4.21
CA PHE A 144 9.76 -18.78 -5.66
C PHE A 144 11.04 -18.40 -6.43
N ARG A 145 12.18 -18.31 -5.75
CA ARG A 145 13.46 -17.84 -6.34
C ARG A 145 13.90 -18.66 -7.56
N ASN A 146 13.69 -19.97 -7.52
CA ASN A 146 14.10 -20.91 -8.57
C ASN A 146 12.98 -21.24 -9.56
N VAL A 147 11.78 -20.71 -9.36
CA VAL A 147 10.66 -20.90 -10.26
C VAL A 147 10.93 -20.20 -11.58
N SER A 148 10.66 -20.85 -12.71
CA SER A 148 10.83 -20.27 -14.04
C SER A 148 9.95 -19.05 -14.26
N ASN A 149 10.29 -18.18 -15.23
CA ASN A 149 9.48 -17.01 -15.54
C ASN A 149 8.03 -17.39 -15.92
N ARG A 150 7.84 -18.48 -16.67
CA ARG A 150 6.50 -19.00 -16.98
C ARG A 150 5.78 -19.47 -15.72
N GLY A 151 6.47 -20.19 -14.84
CA GLY A 151 5.92 -20.64 -13.55
C GLY A 151 5.51 -19.47 -12.67
N LEU A 152 6.32 -18.40 -12.58
CA LEU A 152 5.95 -17.19 -11.82
C LEU A 152 4.67 -16.56 -12.35
N LEU A 153 4.47 -16.48 -13.66
CA LEU A 153 3.25 -15.94 -14.25
C LEU A 153 2.05 -16.85 -13.98
N ILE A 154 2.21 -18.18 -14.11
CA ILE A 154 1.14 -19.15 -13.79
C ILE A 154 0.70 -18.99 -12.33
N TRP A 155 1.65 -18.95 -11.37
CA TRP A 155 1.35 -18.75 -9.97
C TRP A 155 0.70 -17.39 -9.72
N ALA A 156 1.22 -16.32 -10.32
CA ALA A 156 0.69 -14.97 -10.15
C ALA A 156 -0.77 -14.88 -10.62
N PHE A 157 -1.07 -15.30 -11.84
CA PHE A 157 -2.43 -15.26 -12.37
C PHE A 157 -3.37 -16.25 -11.67
N GLY A 158 -2.89 -17.44 -11.30
CA GLY A 158 -3.65 -18.40 -10.50
C GLY A 158 -4.08 -17.81 -9.16
N LEU A 159 -3.14 -17.19 -8.42
CA LEU A 159 -3.42 -16.54 -7.14
C LEU A 159 -4.33 -15.31 -7.29
N LEU A 160 -4.22 -14.54 -8.37
CA LEU A 160 -5.10 -13.39 -8.62
C LEU A 160 -6.53 -13.84 -8.98
N SER A 161 -6.70 -15.01 -9.59
CA SER A 161 -8.01 -15.56 -9.98
C SER A 161 -8.66 -16.40 -8.87
N LEU A 162 -7.87 -16.98 -7.96
CA LEU A 162 -8.35 -17.86 -6.89
C LEU A 162 -9.43 -17.22 -6.01
N PRO A 163 -9.36 -15.92 -5.66
CA PRO A 163 -10.42 -15.25 -4.91
C PRO A 163 -11.81 -15.39 -5.51
N VAL A 164 -11.92 -15.45 -6.83
CA VAL A 164 -13.22 -15.66 -7.52
C VAL A 164 -13.82 -17.01 -7.13
N ALA A 165 -13.02 -18.09 -7.19
CA ALA A 165 -13.49 -19.40 -6.82
C ALA A 165 -13.82 -19.50 -5.31
N VAL A 166 -13.02 -18.87 -4.46
CA VAL A 166 -13.26 -18.82 -3.01
C VAL A 166 -14.56 -18.08 -2.72
N ASP A 167 -14.79 -16.92 -3.33
CA ASP A 167 -15.98 -16.11 -3.06
C ASP A 167 -17.27 -16.79 -3.56
N PHE A 168 -17.23 -17.48 -4.70
CA PHE A 168 -18.35 -18.35 -5.14
C PHE A 168 -18.59 -19.50 -4.19
N PHE A 169 -17.52 -20.15 -3.69
CA PHE A 169 -17.65 -21.23 -2.72
C PHE A 169 -18.27 -20.75 -1.40
N VAL A 170 -17.79 -19.63 -0.87
CA VAL A 170 -18.33 -19.00 0.36
C VAL A 170 -19.81 -18.65 0.16
N GLU A 171 -20.16 -18.04 -0.98
CA GLU A 171 -21.54 -17.67 -1.31
C GLU A 171 -22.46 -18.89 -1.40
N TYR A 172 -22.02 -19.93 -2.08
CA TYR A 172 -22.82 -21.15 -2.27
C TYR A 172 -22.96 -21.98 -0.99
N SER A 173 -21.86 -22.12 -0.21
CA SER A 173 -21.83 -22.97 0.99
C SER A 173 -22.40 -22.27 2.22
N GLY A 174 -22.48 -20.93 2.23
CA GLY A 174 -22.79 -20.15 3.43
C GLY A 174 -21.69 -20.20 4.50
N PHE A 175 -20.53 -20.82 4.21
CA PHE A 175 -19.40 -20.88 5.13
C PHE A 175 -18.73 -19.53 5.27
N SER A 176 -18.54 -19.06 6.51
CA SER A 176 -17.84 -17.79 6.80
C SER A 176 -16.48 -18.08 7.46
N PRO A 177 -15.37 -18.02 6.70
CA PRO A 177 -14.04 -18.29 7.26
C PRO A 177 -13.61 -17.26 8.33
N SER A 178 -14.18 -16.06 8.28
CA SER A 178 -13.88 -14.97 9.23
C SER A 178 -14.71 -15.02 10.50
N ALA A 179 -15.78 -15.85 10.58
CA ALA A 179 -16.71 -15.90 11.71
C ALA A 179 -16.03 -16.02 13.10
N PRO A 180 -15.00 -16.88 13.31
CA PRO A 180 -14.32 -16.94 14.60
C PRO A 180 -13.66 -15.62 15.01
N PHE A 181 -13.18 -14.84 14.06
CA PHE A 181 -12.54 -13.53 14.31
C PHE A 181 -13.57 -12.44 14.56
N VAL A 182 -14.78 -12.54 13.96
CA VAL A 182 -15.92 -11.68 14.29
C VAL A 182 -16.32 -11.88 15.74
N GLU A 183 -16.41 -13.13 16.20
CA GLU A 183 -16.71 -13.43 17.60
C GLU A 183 -15.65 -12.88 18.56
N LEU A 184 -14.36 -13.05 18.23
CA LEU A 184 -13.26 -12.50 19.04
C LEU A 184 -13.29 -10.97 19.07
N GLN A 185 -13.61 -10.30 17.96
CA GLN A 185 -13.81 -8.86 17.91
C GLN A 185 -14.88 -8.41 18.90
N TRP A 186 -16.07 -8.99 18.81
CA TRP A 186 -17.20 -8.57 19.67
C TRP A 186 -16.97 -8.89 21.13
N ARG A 187 -16.32 -10.00 21.48
CA ARG A 187 -15.86 -10.27 22.85
C ARG A 187 -14.90 -9.17 23.37
N CYS A 188 -14.03 -8.64 22.52
CA CYS A 188 -13.19 -7.50 22.89
C CYS A 188 -14.01 -6.21 23.04
N CYS A 189 -14.96 -5.95 22.15
CA CYS A 189 -15.86 -4.81 22.22
C CYS A 189 -16.66 -4.81 23.54
N ASP A 190 -17.28 -5.94 23.87
CA ASP A 190 -18.06 -6.10 25.12
C ASP A 190 -17.21 -5.83 26.35
N ARG A 191 -15.95 -6.29 26.36
CA ARG A 191 -15.03 -6.09 27.48
C ARG A 191 -14.76 -4.60 27.77
N TYR A 192 -14.73 -3.77 26.72
CA TYR A 192 -14.42 -2.34 26.84
C TYR A 192 -15.65 -1.44 26.76
N GLY A 193 -16.86 -2.00 26.61
CA GLY A 193 -18.10 -1.22 26.47
C GLY A 193 -18.27 -0.59 25.07
N ILE A 194 -17.60 -1.13 24.07
CA ILE A 194 -17.80 -0.74 22.67
C ILE A 194 -19.02 -1.48 22.15
N THR A 195 -20.05 -0.75 21.74
CA THR A 195 -21.33 -1.27 21.27
C THR A 195 -21.56 -0.85 19.81
N GLU A 196 -22.50 -1.46 19.12
CA GLU A 196 -22.89 -1.04 17.76
C GLU A 196 -23.27 0.45 17.69
N SER A 197 -23.92 0.96 18.74
CA SER A 197 -24.39 2.36 18.78
C SER A 197 -23.27 3.39 18.98
N ASN A 198 -22.18 3.04 19.68
CA ASN A 198 -21.07 3.96 19.93
C ASN A 198 -19.83 3.67 19.09
N PHE A 199 -19.80 2.55 18.35
CA PHE A 199 -18.64 2.10 17.56
C PHE A 199 -18.08 3.19 16.64
N ALA A 200 -18.97 3.82 15.87
CA ALA A 200 -18.59 4.85 14.88
C ALA A 200 -18.01 6.12 15.54
N PHE A 201 -18.36 6.37 16.81
CA PHE A 201 -18.01 7.61 17.53
C PHE A 201 -16.92 7.39 18.59
N TRP A 202 -16.60 6.13 18.92
CA TRP A 202 -15.68 5.77 20.01
C TRP A 202 -14.33 6.51 19.94
N LEU A 203 -13.70 6.52 18.78
CA LEU A 203 -12.39 7.16 18.60
C LEU A 203 -12.47 8.69 18.62
N ARG A 204 -13.60 9.28 18.19
CA ARG A 204 -13.86 10.72 18.30
C ARG A 204 -14.03 11.13 19.75
N ASP A 205 -14.76 10.33 20.51
CA ASP A 205 -15.13 10.64 21.89
C ASP A 205 -14.05 10.23 22.91
N ALA A 206 -12.97 9.58 22.44
CA ALA A 206 -11.84 9.17 23.26
C ALA A 206 -11.13 10.39 23.89
N THR A 207 -11.09 10.44 25.24
CA THR A 207 -10.45 11.52 25.99
C THR A 207 -8.99 11.26 26.33
N HIS A 208 -8.55 10.01 26.24
CA HIS A 208 -7.16 9.60 26.48
C HIS A 208 -6.78 8.41 25.60
N TYR A 209 -5.48 8.24 25.41
CA TYR A 209 -4.93 7.21 24.51
C TYR A 209 -5.33 5.77 24.87
N GLY A 210 -5.60 5.49 26.15
CA GLY A 210 -6.08 4.17 26.59
C GLY A 210 -7.34 3.72 25.86
N GLN A 211 -8.34 4.61 25.70
CA GLN A 211 -9.57 4.32 24.95
C GLN A 211 -9.30 4.09 23.45
N THR A 212 -8.36 4.85 22.90
CA THR A 212 -7.91 4.60 21.52
C THR A 212 -7.27 3.21 21.39
N PHE A 213 -6.43 2.83 22.36
CA PHE A 213 -5.77 1.52 22.36
C PHE A 213 -6.77 0.36 22.52
N GLU A 214 -7.80 0.50 23.36
CA GLU A 214 -8.90 -0.46 23.49
C GLU A 214 -9.59 -0.70 22.14
N PHE A 215 -9.86 0.36 21.38
CA PHE A 215 -10.43 0.25 20.03
C PHE A 215 -9.46 -0.45 19.06
N LEU A 216 -8.16 -0.20 19.16
CA LEU A 216 -7.17 -0.83 18.31
C LEU A 216 -7.04 -2.34 18.55
N ILE A 217 -7.28 -2.81 19.79
CA ILE A 217 -7.28 -4.25 20.11
C ILE A 217 -8.38 -4.97 19.31
N GLN A 218 -9.62 -4.49 19.36
CA GLN A 218 -10.70 -5.08 18.56
C GLN A 218 -10.44 -4.90 17.06
N GLY A 219 -9.89 -3.75 16.65
CA GLY A 219 -9.52 -3.44 15.27
C GLY A 219 -8.49 -4.41 14.67
N ALA A 220 -7.61 -4.99 15.49
CA ALA A 220 -6.70 -6.04 15.03
C ALA A 220 -7.45 -7.29 14.55
N TRP A 221 -8.54 -7.69 15.21
CA TRP A 221 -9.40 -8.79 14.75
C TRP A 221 -10.16 -8.43 13.47
N VAL A 222 -10.66 -7.19 13.39
CA VAL A 222 -11.26 -6.67 12.14
C VAL A 222 -10.27 -6.77 10.97
N ARG A 223 -9.00 -6.45 11.21
CA ARG A 223 -7.97 -6.54 10.16
C ARG A 223 -7.76 -7.98 9.67
N VAL A 224 -7.79 -8.97 10.55
CA VAL A 224 -7.72 -10.39 10.17
C VAL A 224 -8.95 -10.76 9.32
N GLN A 225 -10.16 -10.35 9.74
CA GLN A 225 -11.39 -10.57 8.97
C GLN A 225 -11.28 -9.99 7.55
N GLU A 226 -10.86 -8.74 7.41
CA GLU A 226 -10.70 -8.08 6.10
C GLU A 226 -9.67 -8.76 5.21
N PHE A 227 -8.60 -9.32 5.78
CA PHE A 227 -7.64 -10.09 5.00
C PHE A 227 -8.25 -11.38 4.47
N ILE A 228 -9.10 -12.04 5.26
CA ILE A 228 -9.79 -13.27 4.90
C ILE A 228 -10.91 -12.96 3.90
N ASP A 229 -11.86 -12.12 4.25
CA ASP A 229 -13.05 -11.82 3.44
C ASP A 229 -12.69 -11.09 2.13
N GLY A 230 -11.65 -10.26 2.16
CA GLY A 230 -11.11 -9.63 0.97
C GLY A 230 -10.17 -10.51 0.15
N ASN A 231 -9.88 -11.75 0.59
CA ASN A 231 -8.88 -12.63 -0.05
C ASN A 231 -7.54 -11.91 -0.32
N ARG A 232 -7.17 -10.96 0.56
CA ARG A 232 -6.03 -10.04 0.31
C ARG A 232 -4.70 -10.77 0.24
N TYR A 233 -4.56 -11.88 0.96
CA TYR A 233 -3.34 -12.71 0.95
C TYR A 233 -3.07 -13.33 -0.43
N PHE A 234 -4.09 -13.80 -1.15
CA PHE A 234 -3.91 -14.31 -2.50
C PHE A 234 -3.60 -13.19 -3.50
N ARG A 235 -4.36 -12.10 -3.44
CA ARG A 235 -4.19 -10.95 -4.33
C ARG A 235 -2.81 -10.33 -4.18
N VAL A 236 -2.38 -10.07 -2.94
CA VAL A 236 -1.07 -9.48 -2.66
C VAL A 236 0.06 -10.42 -3.10
N MET A 237 -0.03 -11.71 -2.78
CA MET A 237 1.00 -12.67 -3.18
C MET A 237 1.10 -12.79 -4.71
N GLY A 238 -0.04 -12.86 -5.41
CA GLY A 238 -0.06 -12.85 -6.88
C GLY A 238 0.63 -11.62 -7.47
N LEU A 239 0.36 -10.42 -6.92
CA LEU A 239 1.00 -9.17 -7.33
C LEU A 239 2.49 -9.13 -6.98
N PHE A 240 2.90 -9.71 -5.84
CA PHE A 240 4.31 -9.83 -5.47
C PHE A 240 5.06 -10.69 -6.49
N LEU A 241 4.49 -11.83 -6.89
CA LEU A 241 5.10 -12.72 -7.89
C LEU A 241 5.19 -12.06 -9.26
N LEU A 242 4.16 -11.33 -9.68
CA LEU A 242 4.18 -10.53 -10.90
C LEU A 242 5.24 -9.43 -10.83
N GLY A 243 5.33 -8.74 -9.71
CA GLY A 243 6.38 -7.76 -9.44
C GLY A 243 7.78 -8.39 -9.45
N PHE A 244 7.92 -9.59 -8.87
CA PHE A 244 9.18 -10.34 -8.90
C PHE A 244 9.58 -10.73 -10.34
N TYR A 245 8.63 -11.16 -11.18
CA TYR A 245 8.85 -11.40 -12.61
C TYR A 245 9.33 -10.13 -13.34
N ILE A 246 8.65 -8.98 -13.13
CA ILE A 246 9.03 -7.68 -13.70
C ILE A 246 10.45 -7.31 -13.27
N GLY A 247 10.75 -7.47 -11.99
CA GLY A 247 12.03 -7.11 -11.42
C GLY A 247 13.17 -8.02 -11.88
N ARG A 248 12.97 -9.36 -11.90
CA ARG A 248 13.95 -10.35 -12.36
C ARG A 248 14.36 -10.11 -13.82
N ASN A 249 13.39 -9.77 -14.68
CA ASN A 249 13.64 -9.48 -16.08
C ASN A 249 14.01 -8.00 -16.34
N ARG A 250 14.14 -7.19 -15.28
CA ARG A 250 14.51 -5.77 -15.35
C ARG A 250 13.65 -4.95 -16.31
N LEU A 251 12.35 -5.28 -16.43
CA LEU A 251 11.46 -4.63 -17.41
C LEU A 251 11.33 -3.11 -17.16
N TYR A 252 11.53 -2.67 -15.92
CA TYR A 252 11.54 -1.25 -15.52
C TYR A 252 12.80 -0.49 -15.99
N ALA A 253 13.84 -1.17 -16.43
CA ALA A 253 15.11 -0.55 -16.83
C ALA A 253 15.14 -0.13 -18.31
N ASP A 254 14.34 -0.78 -19.17
CA ASP A 254 14.23 -0.48 -20.60
C ASP A 254 12.78 -0.13 -20.98
N LEU A 255 12.31 1.00 -20.49
CA LEU A 255 10.96 1.49 -20.82
C LEU A 255 10.87 1.96 -22.28
N ALA A 256 11.97 2.48 -22.85
CA ALA A 256 11.98 2.99 -24.22
C ALA A 256 11.82 1.85 -25.24
N GLY A 257 12.54 0.74 -25.08
CA GLY A 257 12.39 -0.45 -25.90
C GLY A 257 11.02 -1.11 -25.78
N ARG A 258 10.34 -0.90 -24.62
CA ARG A 258 9.01 -1.47 -24.35
C ARG A 258 7.85 -0.51 -24.52
N ARG A 259 8.08 0.62 -25.17
CA ARG A 259 7.07 1.69 -25.33
C ARG A 259 5.76 1.15 -25.90
N ARG A 260 5.82 0.32 -26.97
CA ARG A 260 4.61 -0.24 -27.61
C ARG A 260 3.83 -1.16 -26.66
N GLU A 261 4.52 -1.96 -25.85
CA GLU A 261 3.90 -2.84 -24.85
C GLU A 261 3.19 -2.01 -23.78
N LEU A 262 3.83 -0.96 -23.28
CA LEU A 262 3.25 -0.04 -22.29
C LEU A 262 2.05 0.72 -22.86
N GLU A 263 2.11 1.22 -24.10
CA GLU A 263 0.99 1.89 -24.78
C GLU A 263 -0.19 0.93 -24.96
N ARG A 264 0.06 -0.33 -25.34
CA ARG A 264 -0.98 -1.35 -25.44
C ARG A 264 -1.61 -1.65 -24.06
N LEU A 265 -0.77 -1.85 -23.05
CA LEU A 265 -1.24 -2.13 -21.68
C LEU A 265 -2.07 -0.98 -21.14
N ALA A 266 -1.62 0.27 -21.28
CA ALA A 266 -2.38 1.45 -20.86
C ALA A 266 -3.72 1.54 -21.62
N ARG A 267 -3.69 1.42 -22.96
CA ARG A 267 -4.89 1.50 -23.78
C ARG A 267 -5.92 0.42 -23.42
N LEU A 268 -5.51 -0.85 -23.39
CA LEU A 268 -6.42 -1.96 -23.07
C LEU A 268 -6.95 -1.85 -21.63
N GLY A 269 -6.08 -1.50 -20.66
CA GLY A 269 -6.49 -1.35 -19.28
C GLY A 269 -7.49 -0.19 -19.07
N PHE A 270 -7.34 0.94 -19.79
CA PHE A 270 -8.34 2.02 -19.74
C PHE A 270 -9.60 1.66 -20.52
N VAL A 271 -9.50 1.14 -21.74
CA VAL A 271 -10.68 0.85 -22.59
C VAL A 271 -11.58 -0.22 -21.98
N PHE A 272 -11.01 -1.28 -21.40
CA PHE A 272 -11.79 -2.37 -20.79
C PHE A 272 -11.91 -2.19 -19.26
N GLY A 273 -10.85 -1.81 -18.57
CA GLY A 273 -10.85 -1.70 -17.12
C GLY A 273 -11.75 -0.57 -16.60
N LEU A 274 -11.83 0.58 -17.30
CA LEU A 274 -12.62 1.71 -16.83
C LEU A 274 -14.14 1.44 -16.87
N PRO A 275 -14.74 0.97 -17.99
CA PRO A 275 -16.17 0.61 -18.00
C PRO A 275 -16.51 -0.50 -16.99
N LEU A 276 -15.67 -1.53 -16.88
CA LEU A 276 -15.88 -2.60 -15.89
C LEU A 276 -15.71 -2.08 -14.46
N SER A 277 -14.84 -1.08 -14.23
CA SER A 277 -14.71 -0.44 -12.93
C SER A 277 -15.93 0.43 -12.58
N CYS A 278 -16.66 0.97 -13.57
CA CYS A 278 -17.95 1.60 -13.33
C CYS A 278 -18.99 0.60 -12.80
N LEU A 279 -19.04 -0.60 -13.41
CA LEU A 279 -19.92 -1.68 -12.93
C LEU A 279 -19.50 -2.19 -11.55
N TYR A 280 -18.19 -2.32 -11.30
CA TYR A 280 -17.66 -2.68 -10.00
C TYR A 280 -18.07 -1.67 -8.93
N ALA A 281 -17.89 -0.37 -9.19
CA ALA A 281 -18.26 0.71 -8.28
C ALA A 281 -19.77 0.73 -8.00
N TRP A 282 -20.58 0.55 -9.04
CA TRP A 282 -22.02 0.45 -8.89
C TRP A 282 -22.41 -0.75 -8.02
N SER A 283 -21.87 -1.93 -8.30
CA SER A 283 -22.12 -3.15 -7.51
C SER A 283 -21.72 -2.97 -6.04
N ALA A 284 -20.57 -2.36 -5.77
CA ALA A 284 -20.10 -2.10 -4.40
C ALA A 284 -21.07 -1.20 -3.60
N LEU A 285 -21.61 -0.16 -4.25
CA LEU A 285 -22.52 0.80 -3.61
C LEU A 285 -23.95 0.27 -3.42
N HIS A 286 -24.34 -0.74 -4.19
CA HIS A 286 -25.69 -1.33 -4.11
C HIS A 286 -25.69 -2.69 -3.37
N GLY A 287 -24.74 -2.91 -2.44
CA GLY A 287 -24.70 -4.12 -1.61
C GLY A 287 -24.40 -5.41 -2.38
N ARG A 288 -23.71 -5.31 -3.53
CA ARG A 288 -23.35 -6.46 -4.38
C ARG A 288 -24.56 -7.26 -4.84
N PRO A 289 -25.49 -6.68 -5.59
CA PRO A 289 -26.79 -7.29 -5.91
C PRO A 289 -26.69 -8.58 -6.73
N TRP A 290 -25.52 -8.87 -7.30
CA TRP A 290 -25.25 -10.10 -8.07
C TRP A 290 -24.43 -11.13 -7.26
N GLY A 291 -24.29 -10.93 -5.95
CA GLY A 291 -23.52 -11.78 -5.06
C GLY A 291 -22.03 -11.43 -4.98
N THR A 292 -21.36 -12.06 -4.02
CA THR A 292 -19.92 -11.83 -3.75
C THR A 292 -19.03 -12.43 -4.82
N GLY A 293 -19.39 -13.59 -5.36
CA GLY A 293 -18.65 -14.27 -6.42
C GLY A 293 -18.54 -13.42 -7.70
N LEU A 294 -19.68 -12.91 -8.21
CA LEU A 294 -19.67 -12.06 -9.40
C LEU A 294 -19.00 -10.70 -9.13
N HIS A 295 -19.15 -10.15 -7.93
CA HIS A 295 -18.44 -8.95 -7.51
C HIS A 295 -16.90 -9.17 -7.55
N SER A 296 -16.43 -10.36 -7.16
CA SER A 296 -15.01 -10.73 -7.24
C SER A 296 -14.52 -10.88 -8.69
N VAL A 297 -15.37 -11.38 -9.60
CA VAL A 297 -15.07 -11.36 -11.05
C VAL A 297 -14.89 -9.92 -11.53
N LEU A 298 -15.83 -9.03 -11.21
CA LEU A 298 -15.74 -7.61 -11.59
C LEU A 298 -14.46 -6.96 -11.02
N TYR A 299 -14.10 -7.28 -9.78
CA TYR A 299 -12.83 -6.84 -9.19
C TYR A 299 -11.64 -7.29 -10.03
N LEU A 300 -11.56 -8.59 -10.35
CA LEU A 300 -10.45 -9.18 -11.11
C LEU A 300 -10.26 -8.51 -12.47
N VAL A 301 -11.36 -8.33 -13.22
CA VAL A 301 -11.31 -7.83 -14.61
C VAL A 301 -11.31 -6.31 -14.74
N SER A 302 -11.53 -5.56 -13.64
CA SER A 302 -11.52 -4.09 -13.65
C SER A 302 -10.33 -3.51 -12.87
N VAL A 303 -10.16 -3.94 -11.62
CA VAL A 303 -9.21 -3.31 -10.69
C VAL A 303 -7.77 -3.54 -11.13
N PHE A 304 -7.39 -4.78 -11.45
CA PHE A 304 -6.02 -5.07 -11.86
C PHE A 304 -5.67 -4.48 -13.24
N PRO A 305 -6.49 -4.63 -14.30
CA PRO A 305 -6.20 -4.00 -15.58
C PRO A 305 -6.07 -2.48 -15.49
N LEU A 306 -6.94 -1.82 -14.70
CA LEU A 306 -6.86 -0.37 -14.50
C LEU A 306 -5.63 0.02 -13.66
N GLY A 307 -5.30 -0.76 -12.63
CA GLY A 307 -4.06 -0.57 -11.86
C GLY A 307 -2.80 -0.71 -12.72
N PHE A 308 -2.77 -1.70 -13.61
CA PHE A 308 -1.67 -1.86 -14.57
C PHE A 308 -1.64 -0.74 -15.62
N ALA A 309 -2.80 -0.23 -16.03
CA ALA A 309 -2.89 0.94 -16.90
C ALA A 309 -2.32 2.21 -16.23
N TYR A 310 -2.53 2.38 -14.92
CA TYR A 310 -1.91 3.47 -14.17
C TYR A 310 -0.38 3.33 -14.14
N VAL A 311 0.15 2.13 -13.89
CA VAL A 311 1.60 1.87 -13.95
C VAL A 311 2.16 2.19 -15.33
N ALA A 312 1.52 1.69 -16.38
CA ALA A 312 1.96 1.92 -17.76
C ALA A 312 1.86 3.40 -18.16
N GLY A 313 0.73 4.05 -17.85
CA GLY A 313 0.49 5.46 -18.14
C GLY A 313 1.48 6.38 -17.44
N ALA A 314 1.70 6.19 -16.13
CA ALA A 314 2.69 6.95 -15.38
C ALA A 314 4.12 6.72 -15.90
N SER A 315 4.48 5.47 -16.25
CA SER A 315 5.79 5.16 -16.84
C SER A 315 5.99 5.84 -18.19
N LEU A 316 4.97 5.81 -19.08
CA LEU A 316 4.98 6.52 -20.36
C LEU A 316 5.10 8.02 -20.19
N CYS A 317 4.38 8.59 -19.22
CA CYS A 317 4.42 10.02 -18.92
C CYS A 317 5.81 10.45 -18.44
N CYS A 318 6.42 9.69 -17.50
CA CYS A 318 7.79 9.91 -17.06
C CYS A 318 8.81 9.84 -18.20
N MET A 319 8.62 8.91 -19.13
CA MET A 319 9.51 8.72 -20.27
C MET A 319 9.38 9.84 -21.32
N ARG A 320 8.14 10.30 -21.60
CA ARG A 320 7.87 11.36 -22.59
C ARG A 320 8.26 12.75 -22.10
N HIS A 321 8.16 12.97 -20.81
CA HIS A 321 8.34 14.29 -20.20
C HIS A 321 9.29 14.25 -18.98
N PRO A 322 10.54 13.74 -19.13
CA PRO A 322 11.46 13.55 -18.00
C PRO A 322 11.79 14.88 -17.27
N GLN A 323 11.65 16.02 -17.96
CA GLN A 323 11.89 17.37 -17.43
C GLN A 323 10.76 17.90 -16.54
N TRP A 324 9.59 17.26 -16.49
CA TRP A 324 8.47 17.78 -15.71
C TRP A 324 8.78 17.75 -14.21
N LYS A 325 8.74 18.94 -13.60
CA LYS A 325 9.03 19.12 -12.17
C LYS A 325 8.07 18.34 -11.28
N ILE A 326 6.85 18.03 -11.76
CA ILE A 326 5.84 17.28 -11.01
C ILE A 326 6.36 15.91 -10.56
N PHE A 327 7.19 15.23 -11.37
CA PHE A 327 7.73 13.93 -11.01
C PHE A 327 8.64 14.00 -9.77
N ARG A 328 9.27 15.13 -9.49
CA ARG A 328 10.06 15.32 -8.27
C ARG A 328 9.17 15.35 -7.01
N TYR A 329 7.92 15.84 -7.15
CA TYR A 329 6.95 15.86 -6.05
C TYR A 329 6.38 14.48 -5.77
N PHE A 330 6.27 13.61 -6.76
CA PHE A 330 5.91 12.20 -6.57
C PHE A 330 7.10 11.34 -6.14
N ALA A 331 8.27 11.53 -6.69
CA ALA A 331 9.44 10.72 -6.38
C ALA A 331 9.92 10.91 -4.92
N ALA A 332 9.83 12.12 -4.38
CA ALA A 332 10.29 12.39 -3.02
C ALA A 332 9.53 11.58 -1.95
N PRO A 333 8.18 11.63 -1.86
CA PRO A 333 7.45 10.78 -0.93
C PRO A 333 7.61 9.29 -1.26
N GLY A 334 7.76 8.90 -2.54
CA GLY A 334 8.05 7.51 -2.91
C GLY A 334 9.37 6.96 -2.37
N ARG A 335 10.38 7.83 -2.19
CA ARG A 335 11.66 7.50 -1.53
C ARG A 335 11.52 7.35 -0.01
N MET A 336 10.50 7.96 0.58
CA MET A 336 10.17 7.95 2.00
C MET A 336 8.82 7.26 2.25
N ALA A 337 8.56 6.15 1.51
CA ALA A 337 7.25 5.52 1.47
C ALA A 337 6.77 5.01 2.83
N LEU A 338 7.66 4.41 3.64
CA LEU A 338 7.32 3.91 4.98
C LEU A 338 7.05 5.08 5.94
N THR A 339 7.91 6.10 5.92
CA THR A 339 7.72 7.31 6.73
C THR A 339 6.40 8.00 6.41
N ASN A 340 6.09 8.17 5.12
CA ASN A 340 4.86 8.84 4.71
C ASN A 340 3.62 7.97 4.99
N TYR A 341 3.69 6.66 4.80
CA TYR A 341 2.57 5.76 5.12
C TYR A 341 2.19 5.82 6.61
N ILE A 342 3.17 5.66 7.51
CA ILE A 342 2.93 5.76 8.95
C ILE A 342 2.56 7.20 9.34
N GLY A 343 3.15 8.20 8.68
CA GLY A 343 2.80 9.60 8.85
C GLY A 343 1.32 9.90 8.52
N GLN A 344 0.73 9.24 7.51
CA GLN A 344 -0.70 9.36 7.22
C GLN A 344 -1.56 8.92 8.40
N SER A 345 -1.19 7.83 9.07
CA SER A 345 -1.91 7.37 10.27
C SER A 345 -1.78 8.35 11.44
N VAL A 346 -0.59 8.92 11.64
CA VAL A 346 -0.37 9.97 12.66
C VAL A 346 -1.20 11.22 12.36
N PHE A 347 -1.25 11.67 11.10
CA PHE A 347 -2.12 12.79 10.70
C PHE A 347 -3.61 12.43 10.89
N GLY A 348 -4.01 11.21 10.49
CA GLY A 348 -5.38 10.73 10.66
C GLY A 348 -5.81 10.72 12.12
N MET A 349 -5.00 10.13 13.00
CA MET A 349 -5.24 10.13 14.44
C MET A 349 -5.30 11.57 15.02
N GLY A 350 -4.34 12.43 14.64
CA GLY A 350 -4.26 13.80 15.14
C GLY A 350 -5.41 14.69 14.68
N LEU A 351 -5.96 14.46 13.49
CA LEU A 351 -7.07 15.27 12.97
C LEU A 351 -8.43 14.77 13.46
N PHE A 352 -8.65 13.44 13.50
CA PHE A 352 -9.99 12.89 13.59
C PHE A 352 -10.32 12.27 14.95
N TYR A 353 -9.33 11.82 15.74
CA TYR A 353 -9.59 11.20 17.04
C TYR A 353 -9.68 12.24 18.14
N GLY A 354 -10.42 11.94 19.21
CA GLY A 354 -10.63 12.86 20.34
C GLY A 354 -9.36 13.19 21.12
N ILE A 355 -8.35 12.33 21.07
CA ILE A 355 -7.00 12.62 21.59
C ILE A 355 -6.23 13.66 20.77
N GLY A 356 -6.76 14.06 19.61
CA GLY A 356 -6.25 15.11 18.74
C GLY A 356 -7.26 16.24 18.59
N LEU A 357 -7.68 16.56 17.34
CA LEU A 357 -8.64 17.63 17.06
C LEU A 357 -10.11 17.19 17.08
N GLY A 358 -10.41 15.88 17.10
CA GLY A 358 -11.75 15.34 17.26
C GLY A 358 -12.72 15.53 16.08
N PHE A 359 -12.24 15.79 14.87
CA PHE A 359 -13.12 15.99 13.69
C PHE A 359 -13.73 14.69 13.14
N GLY A 360 -13.53 13.54 13.82
CA GLY A 360 -14.03 12.25 13.37
C GLY A 360 -15.56 12.19 13.35
N ALA A 361 -16.11 11.46 12.39
CA ALA A 361 -17.56 11.23 12.22
C ALA A 361 -18.42 12.50 11.98
N GLU A 362 -17.80 13.69 11.87
CA GLU A 362 -18.50 14.97 11.64
C GLU A 362 -18.20 15.56 10.26
N VAL A 363 -17.15 15.06 9.60
CA VAL A 363 -16.66 15.59 8.33
C VAL A 363 -17.13 14.69 7.18
N GLY A 364 -17.84 15.27 6.23
CA GLY A 364 -18.30 14.55 5.05
C GLY A 364 -17.16 14.12 4.12
N LEU A 365 -17.42 13.10 3.30
CA LEU A 365 -16.41 12.42 2.49
C LEU A 365 -15.70 13.33 1.48
N VAL A 366 -16.39 14.34 0.96
CA VAL A 366 -15.80 15.38 0.09
C VAL A 366 -14.61 16.06 0.79
N TRP A 367 -14.83 16.51 2.03
CA TRP A 367 -13.78 17.17 2.80
C TRP A 367 -12.68 16.19 3.22
N VAL A 368 -13.04 14.95 3.58
CA VAL A 368 -12.07 13.89 3.90
C VAL A 368 -11.10 13.65 2.76
N VAL A 369 -11.59 13.59 1.51
CA VAL A 369 -10.75 13.41 0.32
C VAL A 369 -9.86 14.62 0.07
N LEU A 370 -10.36 15.83 0.28
CA LEU A 370 -9.56 17.06 0.16
C LEU A 370 -8.47 17.13 1.24
N ILE A 371 -8.80 16.75 2.48
CA ILE A 371 -7.83 16.64 3.59
C ILE A 371 -6.76 15.60 3.26
N ALA A 372 -7.14 14.42 2.76
CA ALA A 372 -6.20 13.38 2.36
C ALA A 372 -5.22 13.88 1.28
N ALA A 373 -5.72 14.57 0.26
CA ALA A 373 -4.91 15.19 -0.78
C ALA A 373 -3.98 16.27 -0.20
N GLY A 374 -4.50 17.13 0.70
CA GLY A 374 -3.73 18.16 1.41
C GLY A 374 -2.60 17.56 2.24
N VAL A 375 -2.88 16.51 3.03
CA VAL A 375 -1.86 15.78 3.81
C VAL A 375 -0.78 15.22 2.88
N TRP A 376 -1.16 14.61 1.75
CA TRP A 376 -0.18 14.12 0.79
C TRP A 376 0.69 15.24 0.20
N VAL A 377 0.12 16.43 -0.09
CA VAL A 377 0.90 17.60 -0.55
C VAL A 377 1.90 18.04 0.51
N VAL A 378 1.47 18.16 1.77
CA VAL A 378 2.37 18.48 2.90
C VAL A 378 3.49 17.47 3.04
N GLN A 379 3.16 16.16 2.97
CA GLN A 379 4.14 15.08 3.01
C GLN A 379 5.11 15.12 1.82
N SER A 380 4.62 15.48 0.64
CA SER A 380 5.46 15.63 -0.55
C SER A 380 6.46 16.77 -0.40
N LEU A 381 6.02 17.93 0.11
CA LEU A 381 6.88 19.07 0.41
C LEU A 381 7.90 18.73 1.50
N PHE A 382 7.44 18.14 2.62
CA PHE A 382 8.32 17.67 3.69
C PHE A 382 9.38 16.71 3.16
N SER A 383 8.97 15.70 2.38
CA SER A 383 9.88 14.70 1.83
C SER A 383 10.95 15.34 0.94
N ARG A 384 10.59 16.37 0.15
CA ARG A 384 11.56 17.10 -0.67
C ARG A 384 12.56 17.87 0.17
N LEU A 385 12.09 18.62 1.17
CA LEU A 385 12.95 19.40 2.08
C LEU A 385 13.86 18.47 2.88
N TRP A 386 13.32 17.39 3.42
CA TRP A 386 14.08 16.38 4.16
C TRP A 386 15.17 15.75 3.31
N LEU A 387 14.83 15.29 2.10
CA LEU A 387 15.78 14.65 1.20
C LEU A 387 16.76 15.63 0.53
N ALA A 388 16.59 16.93 0.70
CA ALA A 388 17.63 17.90 0.33
C ALA A 388 18.86 17.76 1.25
N CYS A 389 18.64 17.54 2.56
CA CYS A 389 19.69 17.44 3.58
C CYS A 389 20.03 15.99 3.95
N CYS A 390 19.05 15.07 3.86
CA CYS A 390 19.18 13.69 4.34
C CYS A 390 19.21 12.70 3.17
N ARG A 391 19.89 11.55 3.40
CA ARG A 391 20.00 10.45 2.42
C ARG A 391 18.76 9.56 2.37
N PHE A 392 18.11 9.39 3.51
CA PHE A 392 16.97 8.47 3.73
C PHE A 392 15.87 9.18 4.51
N GLY A 393 14.62 8.71 4.38
CA GLY A 393 13.57 9.08 5.32
C GLY A 393 13.85 8.54 6.72
N PRO A 394 13.25 9.12 7.78
CA PRO A 394 13.50 8.71 9.16
C PRO A 394 13.27 7.21 9.41
N LEU A 395 12.11 6.68 9.01
CA LEU A 395 11.78 5.27 9.21
C LEU A 395 12.52 4.35 8.24
N GLU A 396 12.81 4.79 7.01
CA GLU A 396 13.65 4.07 6.07
C GLU A 396 15.08 3.94 6.58
N TRP A 397 15.61 4.95 7.25
CA TRP A 397 16.91 4.94 7.87
C TRP A 397 16.96 3.94 9.02
N LEU A 398 16.00 4.00 9.95
CA LEU A 398 15.88 3.05 11.05
C LEU A 398 15.74 1.60 10.53
N TRP A 399 14.85 1.39 9.56
CA TRP A 399 14.64 0.08 8.94
C TRP A 399 15.92 -0.48 8.32
N ARG A 400 16.72 0.37 7.66
CA ARG A 400 18.02 -0.02 7.10
C ARG A 400 19.02 -0.38 8.18
N MET A 401 19.16 0.43 9.22
CA MET A 401 20.09 0.14 10.33
C MET A 401 19.80 -1.23 10.94
N LEU A 402 18.53 -1.49 11.26
CA LEU A 402 18.10 -2.78 11.83
C LEU A 402 18.28 -3.95 10.83
N THR A 403 18.04 -3.71 9.53
CA THR A 403 18.24 -4.74 8.49
C THR A 403 19.70 -5.13 8.34
N TYR A 404 20.60 -4.16 8.25
CA TYR A 404 22.02 -4.40 7.97
C TYR A 404 22.87 -4.55 9.24
N GLY A 405 22.33 -4.20 10.42
CA GLY A 405 23.05 -4.22 11.69
C GLY A 405 24.20 -3.19 11.73
N LYS A 406 24.05 -2.07 11.02
CA LYS A 406 25.06 -1.00 10.89
C LYS A 406 24.40 0.36 10.94
N VAL A 407 25.08 1.32 11.56
CA VAL A 407 24.66 2.72 11.56
C VAL A 407 25.11 3.38 10.24
N PHE A 408 24.17 3.96 9.52
CA PHE A 408 24.44 4.73 8.31
C PHE A 408 24.33 6.22 8.62
N GLY A 409 25.22 7.04 8.03
CA GLY A 409 25.10 8.51 8.12
C GLY A 409 23.76 8.96 7.53
N LEU A 410 22.97 9.73 8.28
CA LEU A 410 21.69 10.26 7.85
C LEU A 410 21.87 11.46 6.93
N LEU A 411 22.81 12.36 7.27
CA LEU A 411 23.05 13.58 6.51
C LEU A 411 23.84 13.29 5.23
N LYS A 412 23.60 14.09 4.21
CA LYS A 412 24.42 14.11 2.99
C LYS A 412 25.74 14.83 3.28
N ASN A 413 26.86 14.24 2.89
CA ASN A 413 28.14 14.95 2.89
C ASN A 413 28.15 15.92 1.71
N GLY A 414 28.79 17.08 1.84
CA GLY A 414 28.75 18.16 0.83
C GLY A 414 29.08 17.75 -0.62
N ALA A 415 29.80 16.63 -0.84
CA ALA A 415 30.10 16.06 -2.15
C ALA A 415 28.88 15.36 -2.82
N ASP A 416 27.89 14.90 -2.05
CA ASP A 416 26.71 14.19 -2.57
C ASP A 416 25.61 15.15 -3.11
N GLY A 417 25.72 16.45 -2.84
CA GLY A 417 24.74 17.48 -3.21
C GLY A 417 24.80 17.98 -4.66
N ALA A 418 25.86 17.66 -5.40
CA ALA A 418 26.09 18.18 -6.75
C ALA A 418 25.38 17.37 -7.86
N THR A 419 24.90 16.15 -7.59
CA THR A 419 24.31 15.26 -8.58
C THR A 419 22.77 15.25 -8.61
N ASP A 420 22.10 15.95 -7.69
CA ASP A 420 20.61 15.98 -7.57
C ASP A 420 19.99 17.35 -7.98
N ARG A 421 20.77 18.26 -8.63
CA ARG A 421 20.25 19.56 -9.13
C ARG A 421 19.75 19.48 -10.56
#